data_851eac66195ecd68a3e60681e59e4667
#
_entry.id   851eac66195ecd68a3e60681e59e4667
#
_cell.length_a   1.000
_cell.length_b   1.000
_cell.length_c   1.000
_cell.angle_alpha   90.00
_cell.angle_beta   90.00
_cell.angle_gamma   90.00
#
_symmetry.space_group_name_H-M   'P 1'
#
loop_
_entity.id
_entity.type
_entity.pdbx_description
1 polymer ?
#
loop_
_entity_poly.entity_id
_entity_poly.type
_entity_poly.pdbx_seq_one_letter_code
_entity_poly.pdbx_strand_id
1 'polypeptide(L)'
;MEQKQIQINFRLTDVREVQFVKLANEWPEGEIQIGNQLQFSSETDKRVVRCTAHFEYKKNDITQLILTVQTTFEFAREGWSAMYQLQGDQWVLPAGLVQHLADVTIGASRGILAVRTEEAGLPKQILPLLSPAQIIQNNLALPRQVKP
;
A
#
# COMPACT_ATOMS: atom_id res chain seq x y z
N MET A 1 13.91 -10.65 34.42
CA MET A 1 13.20 -9.43 33.96
C MET A 1 12.33 -9.80 32.80
N GLU A 2 11.05 -9.71 33.00
CA GLU A 2 10.11 -9.90 31.90
C GLU A 2 10.12 -8.67 31.02
N GLN A 3 10.49 -8.84 29.76
CA GLN A 3 10.33 -7.79 28.79
C GLN A 3 8.84 -7.67 28.46
N LYS A 4 8.26 -6.52 28.80
CA LYS A 4 6.91 -6.21 28.34
C LYS A 4 6.94 -6.11 26.82
N GLN A 5 6.35 -7.09 26.14
CA GLN A 5 6.08 -6.96 24.73
C GLN A 5 4.88 -6.02 24.55
N ILE A 6 5.11 -4.88 23.92
CA ILE A 6 4.03 -3.98 23.56
C ILE A 6 3.44 -4.46 22.27
N GLN A 7 2.17 -4.82 22.32
CA GLN A 7 1.45 -5.27 21.14
C GLN A 7 0.93 -4.07 20.37
N ILE A 8 1.28 -4.00 19.09
CA ILE A 8 0.79 -2.95 18.19
C ILE A 8 -0.48 -3.45 17.53
N ASN A 9 -1.61 -2.91 17.97
CA ASN A 9 -2.92 -3.25 17.42
C ASN A 9 -3.36 -2.19 16.41
N PHE A 10 -3.86 -2.64 15.28
CA PHE A 10 -4.40 -1.77 14.24
C PHE A 10 -5.48 -2.51 13.46
N ARG A 11 -6.27 -1.75 12.72
CA ARG A 11 -7.33 -2.32 11.89
C ARG A 11 -7.39 -1.63 10.55
N LEU A 12 -7.79 -2.37 9.54
CA LEU A 12 -8.07 -1.83 8.21
C LEU A 12 -9.44 -1.16 8.27
N THR A 13 -9.51 0.14 7.98
CA THR A 13 -10.76 0.90 8.07
C THR A 13 -11.33 1.28 6.72
N ASP A 14 -10.52 1.29 5.65
CA ASP A 14 -10.98 1.64 4.32
C ASP A 14 -10.11 0.99 3.25
N VAL A 15 -10.75 0.59 2.16
CA VAL A 15 -10.09 0.15 0.92
C VAL A 15 -10.74 0.94 -0.20
N ARG A 16 -9.94 1.73 -0.91
CA ARG A 16 -10.43 2.61 -1.97
C ARG A 16 -9.74 2.34 -3.28
N GLU A 17 -10.51 2.12 -4.34
CA GLU A 17 -10.02 2.21 -5.70
C GLU A 17 -9.91 3.68 -6.06
N VAL A 18 -8.67 4.19 -6.11
CA VAL A 18 -8.42 5.61 -6.43
C VAL A 18 -8.55 5.84 -7.94
N GLN A 19 -8.03 4.89 -8.72
CA GLN A 19 -7.99 5.03 -10.17
C GLN A 19 -7.95 3.66 -10.81
N PHE A 20 -8.77 3.48 -11.83
CA PHE A 20 -8.65 2.37 -12.77
C PHE A 20 -8.82 2.93 -14.17
N VAL A 21 -7.78 2.85 -14.98
CA VAL A 21 -7.77 3.40 -16.33
C VAL A 21 -7.32 2.34 -17.32
N LYS A 22 -8.20 2.06 -18.27
CA LYS A 22 -7.91 1.22 -19.43
C LYS A 22 -7.50 2.13 -20.57
N LEU A 23 -6.25 2.05 -21.00
CA LEU A 23 -5.72 2.87 -22.09
C LEU A 23 -5.66 2.10 -23.41
N ALA A 24 -5.59 0.77 -23.34
CA ALA A 24 -5.54 -0.07 -24.51
C ALA A 24 -6.95 -0.35 -25.04
N ASN A 25 -7.18 -0.17 -26.35
CA ASN A 25 -8.43 -0.59 -27.00
C ASN A 25 -8.49 -2.11 -27.10
N GLU A 26 -7.35 -2.74 -27.36
CA GLU A 26 -7.21 -4.19 -27.39
C GLU A 26 -6.05 -4.57 -26.48
N TRP A 27 -6.21 -5.67 -25.73
CA TRP A 27 -5.13 -6.16 -24.88
C TRP A 27 -4.00 -6.69 -25.74
N PRO A 28 -2.76 -6.19 -25.57
CA PRO A 28 -1.65 -6.58 -26.42
C PRO A 28 -1.24 -8.04 -26.18
N GLU A 29 -0.78 -8.68 -27.24
CA GLU A 29 -0.23 -10.02 -27.16
C GLU A 29 1.23 -9.96 -26.71
N GLY A 30 1.69 -11.02 -26.06
CA GLY A 30 3.05 -11.18 -25.63
C GLY A 30 3.30 -10.66 -24.21
N GLU A 31 4.57 -10.49 -23.89
CA GLU A 31 5.00 -10.14 -22.55
C GLU A 31 4.67 -8.69 -22.20
N ILE A 32 4.09 -8.51 -21.04
CA ILE A 32 3.73 -7.20 -20.50
C ILE A 32 4.55 -6.97 -19.23
N GLN A 33 5.12 -5.77 -19.12
CA GLN A 33 5.85 -5.36 -17.94
C GLN A 33 4.92 -4.69 -16.95
N ILE A 34 5.06 -5.05 -15.67
CA ILE A 34 4.26 -4.50 -14.59
C ILE A 34 5.18 -3.69 -13.69
N GLY A 35 4.94 -2.38 -13.64
CA GLY A 35 5.60 -1.50 -12.69
C GLY A 35 4.74 -1.33 -11.46
N ASN A 36 5.37 -1.21 -10.30
CA ASN A 36 4.64 -0.97 -9.05
C ASN A 36 5.33 0.13 -8.24
N GLN A 37 4.55 0.84 -7.46
CA GLN A 37 5.04 1.88 -6.56
C GLN A 37 4.16 1.89 -5.32
N LEU A 38 4.80 1.94 -4.14
CA LEU A 38 4.10 2.06 -2.86
C LEU A 38 4.44 3.40 -2.24
N GLN A 39 3.42 4.07 -1.72
CA GLN A 39 3.56 5.34 -1.00
C GLN A 39 2.80 5.25 0.32
N PHE A 40 3.37 5.86 1.36
CA PHE A 40 2.75 5.93 2.67
C PHE A 40 2.51 7.37 3.03
N SER A 41 1.34 7.63 3.61
CA SER A 41 0.98 8.93 4.17
C SER A 41 0.31 8.68 5.52
N SER A 42 0.20 9.74 6.33
CA SER A 42 -0.36 9.58 7.67
C SER A 42 -1.10 10.82 8.12
N GLU A 43 -2.02 10.60 9.03
CA GLU A 43 -2.59 11.64 9.90
C GLU A 43 -2.20 11.24 11.32
N THR A 44 -1.04 11.72 11.77
CA THR A 44 -0.43 11.24 13.01
C THR A 44 -1.28 11.51 14.24
N ASP A 45 -2.01 12.64 14.27
CA ASP A 45 -2.89 12.97 15.39
C ASP A 45 -4.10 12.04 15.48
N LYS A 46 -4.50 11.45 14.38
CA LYS A 46 -5.62 10.48 14.33
C LYS A 46 -5.16 9.04 14.40
N ARG A 47 -3.85 8.81 14.48
CA ARG A 47 -3.23 7.47 14.46
C ARG A 47 -3.59 6.69 13.20
N VAL A 48 -3.57 7.37 12.07
CA VAL A 48 -3.95 6.80 10.77
C VAL A 48 -2.74 6.75 9.85
N VAL A 49 -2.56 5.61 9.20
CA VAL A 49 -1.57 5.43 8.14
C VAL A 49 -2.29 4.94 6.89
N ARG A 50 -1.97 5.54 5.75
CA ARG A 50 -2.49 5.12 4.44
C ARG A 50 -1.37 4.55 3.60
N CYS A 51 -1.66 3.45 2.93
CA CYS A 51 -0.75 2.87 1.95
C CYS A 51 -1.41 2.97 0.58
N THR A 52 -0.73 3.59 -0.37
CA THR A 52 -1.19 3.72 -1.74
C THR A 52 -0.32 2.86 -2.65
N ALA A 53 -0.94 1.91 -3.33
CA ALA A 53 -0.28 1.05 -4.29
C ALA A 53 -0.67 1.46 -5.70
N HIS A 54 0.32 1.71 -6.55
CA HIS A 54 0.14 2.11 -7.93
C HIS A 54 0.76 1.07 -8.84
N PHE A 55 -0.02 0.58 -9.80
CA PHE A 55 0.42 -0.44 -10.76
C PHE A 55 0.21 0.06 -12.18
N GLU A 56 1.24 -0.09 -13.01
CA GLU A 56 1.16 0.23 -14.44
C GLU A 56 1.54 -0.99 -15.25
N TYR A 57 0.67 -1.34 -16.19
CA TYR A 57 0.93 -2.40 -17.16
C TYR A 57 1.40 -1.76 -18.46
N LYS A 58 2.61 -2.10 -18.88
CA LYS A 58 3.25 -1.48 -20.05
C LYS A 58 3.67 -2.54 -21.06
N LYS A 59 3.49 -2.22 -22.32
CA LYS A 59 4.09 -2.97 -23.42
C LYS A 59 4.87 -2.02 -24.31
N ASN A 60 6.17 -2.30 -24.51
CA ASN A 60 7.08 -1.43 -25.29
C ASN A 60 7.02 0.01 -24.81
N ASP A 61 7.06 0.20 -23.47
CA ASP A 61 6.97 1.50 -22.78
C ASP A 61 5.65 2.25 -22.97
N ILE A 62 4.66 1.62 -23.58
CA ILE A 62 3.32 2.19 -23.73
C ILE A 62 2.41 1.65 -22.62
N THR A 63 1.86 2.54 -21.81
CA THR A 63 0.97 2.16 -20.72
C THR A 63 -0.35 1.64 -21.26
N GLN A 64 -0.73 0.44 -20.83
CA GLN A 64 -1.96 -0.23 -21.25
C GLN A 64 -3.06 -0.11 -20.22
N LEU A 65 -2.69 -0.10 -18.94
CA LEU A 65 -3.63 -0.11 -17.84
C LEU A 65 -2.95 0.47 -16.59
N ILE A 66 -3.73 1.24 -15.83
CA ILE A 66 -3.29 1.80 -14.54
C ILE A 66 -4.31 1.43 -13.48
N LEU A 67 -3.81 0.95 -12.33
CA LEU A 67 -4.62 0.73 -11.14
C LEU A 67 -3.94 1.39 -9.94
N THR A 68 -4.68 2.18 -9.20
CA THR A 68 -4.22 2.77 -7.94
C THR A 68 -5.23 2.43 -6.84
N VAL A 69 -4.74 1.83 -5.77
CA VAL A 69 -5.56 1.43 -4.63
C VAL A 69 -4.95 2.01 -3.36
N GLN A 70 -5.79 2.55 -2.50
CA GLN A 70 -5.37 3.09 -1.21
C GLN A 70 -6.09 2.35 -0.08
N THR A 71 -5.32 1.92 0.91
CA THR A 71 -5.85 1.35 2.15
C THR A 71 -5.59 2.32 3.30
N THR A 72 -6.48 2.29 4.29
CA THR A 72 -6.38 3.13 5.48
C THR A 72 -6.37 2.23 6.71
N PHE A 73 -5.39 2.45 7.58
CA PHE A 73 -5.22 1.70 8.82
C PHE A 73 -5.30 2.66 10.00
N GLU A 74 -6.04 2.27 11.02
CA GLU A 74 -6.15 3.02 12.27
C GLU A 74 -5.48 2.24 13.38
N PHE A 75 -4.61 2.89 14.15
CA PHE A 75 -3.84 2.26 15.21
C PHE A 75 -4.43 2.53 16.58
N ALA A 76 -4.40 1.53 17.45
CA ALA A 76 -4.74 1.70 18.85
C ALA A 76 -3.71 2.61 19.52
N ARG A 77 -4.18 3.40 20.51
CA ARG A 77 -3.36 4.43 21.15
C ARG A 77 -2.07 3.87 21.77
N GLU A 78 -2.16 2.75 22.45
CA GLU A 78 -1.01 2.18 23.17
C GLU A 78 0.14 1.81 22.22
N GLY A 79 -0.16 1.04 21.17
CA GLY A 79 0.85 0.65 20.19
C GLY A 79 1.39 1.85 19.41
N TRP A 80 0.52 2.79 19.06
CA TRP A 80 0.92 4.01 18.37
C TRP A 80 1.92 4.81 19.20
N SER A 81 1.59 5.03 20.48
CA SER A 81 2.45 5.79 21.40
C SER A 81 3.81 5.12 21.59
N ALA A 82 3.85 3.79 21.57
CA ALA A 82 5.09 3.03 21.71
C ALA A 82 6.06 3.23 20.56
N MET A 83 5.55 3.61 19.38
CA MET A 83 6.38 3.87 18.20
C MET A 83 6.87 5.31 18.10
N TYR A 84 6.39 6.18 19.00
CA TYR A 84 6.78 7.59 19.00
C TYR A 84 8.22 7.78 19.47
N GLN A 85 8.97 8.61 18.77
CA GLN A 85 10.33 9.01 19.13
C GLN A 85 10.36 10.51 19.37
N LEU A 86 10.77 10.88 20.60
CA LEU A 86 10.85 12.29 21.01
C LEU A 86 11.86 13.05 20.15
N GLN A 87 13.00 12.42 19.86
CA GLN A 87 13.96 12.99 18.92
C GLN A 87 13.34 13.00 17.53
N GLY A 88 13.15 14.19 16.99
CA GLY A 88 12.57 14.35 15.67
C GLY A 88 11.05 14.44 15.65
N ASP A 89 10.37 14.26 16.80
CA ASP A 89 8.90 14.33 16.91
C ASP A 89 8.24 13.52 15.81
N GLN A 90 8.51 12.22 15.80
CA GLN A 90 8.07 11.32 14.73
C GLN A 90 7.68 9.95 15.28
N TRP A 91 6.87 9.25 14.51
CA TRP A 91 6.56 7.84 14.76
C TRP A 91 7.38 6.99 13.80
N VAL A 92 8.05 5.98 14.35
CA VAL A 92 8.86 5.07 13.52
C VAL A 92 8.19 3.69 13.54
N LEU A 93 7.70 3.29 12.38
CA LEU A 93 7.08 1.98 12.19
C LEU A 93 8.15 0.97 11.79
N PRO A 94 8.25 -0.17 12.51
CA PRO A 94 9.22 -1.21 12.14
C PRO A 94 8.98 -1.72 10.71
N ALA A 95 10.06 -2.09 10.02
CA ALA A 95 9.97 -2.59 8.65
C ALA A 95 8.98 -3.74 8.50
N GLY A 96 8.95 -4.67 9.46
CA GLY A 96 8.03 -5.81 9.41
C GLY A 96 6.57 -5.40 9.44
N LEU A 97 6.22 -4.37 10.22
CA LEU A 97 4.88 -3.82 10.25
C LEU A 97 4.54 -3.16 8.91
N VAL A 98 5.45 -2.36 8.37
CA VAL A 98 5.25 -1.69 7.08
C VAL A 98 5.06 -2.70 5.95
N GLN A 99 5.84 -3.79 5.98
CA GLN A 99 5.68 -4.91 5.04
C GLN A 99 4.28 -5.53 5.11
N HIS A 100 3.75 -5.66 6.32
CA HIS A 100 2.41 -6.20 6.51
C HIS A 100 1.33 -5.27 5.94
N LEU A 101 1.45 -3.96 6.18
CA LEU A 101 0.52 -2.97 5.59
C LEU A 101 0.57 -3.02 4.07
N ALA A 102 1.77 -3.14 3.50
CA ALA A 102 1.95 -3.26 2.05
C ALA A 102 1.33 -4.54 1.52
N ASP A 103 1.49 -5.66 2.22
CA ASP A 103 0.94 -6.95 1.81
C ASP A 103 -0.59 -6.92 1.75
N VAL A 104 -1.22 -6.32 2.74
CA VAL A 104 -2.68 -6.14 2.77
C VAL A 104 -3.12 -5.30 1.55
N THR A 105 -2.42 -4.21 1.26
CA THR A 105 -2.74 -3.31 0.15
C THR A 105 -2.58 -4.01 -1.21
N ILE A 106 -1.51 -4.77 -1.38
CA ILE A 106 -1.25 -5.54 -2.61
C ILE A 106 -2.33 -6.61 -2.79
N GLY A 107 -2.72 -7.30 -1.72
CA GLY A 107 -3.78 -8.30 -1.76
C GLY A 107 -5.13 -7.73 -2.16
N ALA A 108 -5.50 -6.57 -1.59
CA ALA A 108 -6.71 -5.85 -1.97
C ALA A 108 -6.65 -5.43 -3.45
N SER A 109 -5.50 -4.93 -3.90
CA SER A 109 -5.29 -4.52 -5.29
C SER A 109 -5.44 -5.69 -6.25
N ARG A 110 -4.94 -6.87 -5.86
CA ARG A 110 -5.04 -8.10 -6.68
C ARG A 110 -6.51 -8.46 -6.92
N GLY A 111 -7.33 -8.40 -5.88
CA GLY A 111 -8.77 -8.68 -6.01
C GLY A 111 -9.49 -7.66 -6.87
N ILE A 112 -9.23 -6.38 -6.66
CA ILE A 112 -9.84 -5.30 -7.43
C ILE A 112 -9.46 -5.41 -8.91
N LEU A 113 -8.18 -5.64 -9.20
CA LEU A 113 -7.70 -5.76 -10.58
C LEU A 113 -8.39 -6.92 -11.32
N ALA A 114 -8.51 -8.07 -10.68
CA ALA A 114 -9.15 -9.24 -11.28
C ALA A 114 -10.59 -8.94 -11.69
N VAL A 115 -11.35 -8.29 -10.81
CA VAL A 115 -12.75 -7.94 -11.06
C VAL A 115 -12.88 -6.85 -12.13
N ARG A 116 -12.08 -5.77 -12.01
CA ARG A 116 -12.17 -4.63 -12.91
C ARG A 116 -11.74 -4.95 -14.33
N THR A 117 -10.71 -5.79 -14.51
CA THR A 117 -10.29 -6.18 -15.85
C THR A 117 -11.36 -7.03 -16.52
N GLU A 118 -12.01 -7.93 -15.79
CA GLU A 118 -13.12 -8.73 -16.30
C GLU A 118 -14.31 -7.87 -16.68
N GLU A 119 -14.71 -6.92 -15.84
CA GLU A 119 -15.81 -5.99 -16.12
C GLU A 119 -15.51 -5.10 -17.33
N ALA A 120 -14.27 -4.75 -17.55
CA ALA A 120 -13.85 -3.90 -18.67
C ALA A 120 -13.72 -4.66 -19.99
N GLY A 121 -14.01 -5.98 -20.00
CA GLY A 121 -13.89 -6.81 -21.19
C GLY A 121 -12.45 -7.14 -21.57
N LEU A 122 -11.51 -6.95 -20.67
CA LEU A 122 -10.13 -7.35 -20.86
C LEU A 122 -9.91 -8.80 -20.37
N PRO A 123 -8.85 -9.48 -20.84
CA PRO A 123 -8.45 -10.72 -20.20
C PRO A 123 -8.19 -10.46 -18.71
N LYS A 124 -8.72 -11.33 -17.86
CA LYS A 124 -8.57 -11.19 -16.41
C LYS A 124 -7.10 -11.10 -16.04
N GLN A 125 -6.73 -10.04 -15.35
CA GLN A 125 -5.37 -9.83 -14.87
C GLN A 125 -5.28 -10.16 -13.39
N ILE A 126 -4.27 -10.93 -13.03
CA ILE A 126 -3.97 -11.27 -11.65
C ILE A 126 -2.55 -10.79 -11.36
N LEU A 127 -2.40 -9.89 -10.39
CA LEU A 127 -1.08 -9.43 -9.98
C LEU A 127 -0.22 -10.62 -9.56
N PRO A 128 1.03 -10.67 -9.99
CA PRO A 128 1.95 -11.70 -9.52
C PRO A 128 2.17 -11.57 -8.01
N LEU A 129 2.70 -12.63 -7.41
CA LEU A 129 3.07 -12.58 -6.01
C LEU A 129 4.28 -11.67 -5.86
N LEU A 130 4.08 -10.56 -5.17
CA LEU A 130 5.14 -9.60 -4.86
C LEU A 130 5.59 -9.85 -3.42
N SER A 131 6.88 -9.71 -3.17
CA SER A 131 7.42 -9.85 -1.83
C SER A 131 7.53 -8.48 -1.17
N PRO A 132 6.69 -8.16 -0.17
CA PRO A 132 6.81 -6.89 0.54
C PRO A 132 8.16 -6.72 1.22
N ALA A 133 8.78 -7.82 1.67
CA ALA A 133 10.10 -7.78 2.29
C ALA A 133 11.20 -7.32 1.34
N GLN A 134 11.06 -7.57 0.04
CA GLN A 134 12.01 -7.09 -0.97
C GLN A 134 11.80 -5.62 -1.31
N ILE A 135 10.55 -5.17 -1.26
CA ILE A 135 10.17 -3.78 -1.60
C ILE A 135 10.49 -2.85 -0.42
N ILE A 136 10.19 -3.31 0.81
CA ILE A 136 10.31 -2.52 2.03
C ILE A 136 11.41 -3.13 2.89
N GLN A 137 12.54 -2.45 2.99
CA GLN A 137 13.70 -2.93 3.73
C GLN A 137 14.03 -2.07 4.95
N ASN A 138 13.39 -0.90 5.07
CA ASN A 138 13.69 0.06 6.11
C ASN A 138 12.45 0.39 6.95
N ASN A 139 12.70 0.85 8.17
CA ASN A 139 11.64 1.40 9.01
C ASN A 139 11.06 2.66 8.36
N LEU A 140 9.79 2.93 8.63
CA LEU A 140 9.08 4.09 8.09
C LEU A 140 8.97 5.15 9.18
N ALA A 141 9.55 6.32 8.94
CA ALA A 141 9.43 7.47 9.84
C ALA A 141 8.28 8.36 9.37
N LEU A 142 7.36 8.65 10.30
CA LEU A 142 6.20 9.50 10.04
C LEU A 142 6.33 10.75 10.92
N PRO A 143 6.76 11.89 10.36
CA PRO A 143 6.86 13.11 11.13
C PRO A 143 5.48 13.65 11.48
N ARG A 144 5.39 14.38 12.60
CA ARG A 144 4.15 15.07 12.93
C ARG A 144 3.83 16.08 11.83
N GLN A 145 2.60 16.03 11.35
CA GLN A 145 2.16 16.95 10.32
C GLN A 145 1.92 18.32 10.92
N VAL A 146 2.56 19.33 10.34
CA VAL A 146 2.29 20.73 10.68
C VAL A 146 1.12 21.15 9.81
N LYS A 147 -0.02 21.43 10.43
CA LYS A 147 -1.16 22.02 9.70
C LYS A 147 -0.80 23.45 9.33
N PRO A 148 -0.94 23.82 8.03
CA PRO A 148 -0.72 25.21 7.64
C PRO A 148 -1.74 26.15 8.28
#